data_b55182a68848e8231aac567331761ae9
#
_entry.id   b55182a68848e8231aac567331761ae9
#
_cell.length_a   1.000
_cell.length_b   1.000
_cell.length_c   1.000
_cell.angle_alpha   90.00
_cell.angle_beta   90.00
_cell.angle_gamma   90.00
#
_symmetry.space_group_name_H-M   'P 1'
#
loop_
_entity.id
_entity.type
_entity.pdbx_description
1 polymer ?
#
loop_
_entity_poly.entity_id
_entity_poly.type
_entity_poly.pdbx_seq_one_letter_code
_entity_poly.pdbx_strand_id
1 'polypeptide(L)'
;MFYNFFALGDDEFEELSRDILSRELDQKMRIFGKGADQGIDIADCKDGRTIIAQCKNYINTPTSDLMSALEKEKDKVEKLNPKEYYLFINKDISPKRINAIYELFQEWMPSNKNIYTRSDCDAFISKNENQDIAQKYPRLLNLNSLHNLINSSTIIDNQDLLISSKNLSALFAPTGQYRQSMALLENNQIVLISGAPGTGKTISSKMLAAQFVCYGKYLLRYSNGEELYRIKDMLSPDPEQKEFIFIDDVFGQHYHDMNSSKENLLRQIIRHVNNSPNKRMLINTRMTILQEARQRFNFADGSSDGKEPFSIVDMNQITLLEKAEIFVNHLRCRSVPRNYIDSVKINHAYRSIVRHTNYTPRIIDRCTQEKYVREIKPDEYATHILHTLNHANEIWDDEFKHRLNEPDRVFLYTLYSLTNHNVSENALRKAXXXAKPICHVRRKHQC
;
A
#
# COMPACT_ATOMS: atom_id res chain seq x y z
N MET A 1 20.38 7.02 7.11
CA MET A 1 19.01 7.33 6.70
C MET A 1 18.12 6.20 7.15
N PHE A 2 17.14 6.50 8.00
CA PHE A 2 16.22 5.50 8.59
C PHE A 2 14.96 5.31 7.76
N TYR A 3 14.59 6.32 6.96
CA TYR A 3 13.33 6.33 6.22
C TYR A 3 13.56 6.47 4.71
N ASN A 4 12.61 5.99 3.91
CA ASN A 4 12.69 5.98 2.44
C ASN A 4 12.00 7.21 1.83
N PHE A 5 12.64 8.36 1.91
CA PHE A 5 12.13 9.62 1.34
C PHE A 5 11.98 9.58 -0.19
N PHE A 6 12.67 8.65 -0.87
CA PHE A 6 12.58 8.50 -2.33
C PHE A 6 11.20 8.01 -2.78
N ALA A 7 10.45 7.37 -1.89
CA ALA A 7 9.13 6.83 -2.20
C ALA A 7 8.00 7.86 -2.09
N LEU A 8 8.26 9.03 -1.46
CA LEU A 8 7.24 10.06 -1.25
C LEU A 8 6.92 10.81 -2.55
N GLY A 9 5.63 10.99 -2.80
CA GLY A 9 5.13 11.92 -3.82
C GLY A 9 5.24 13.37 -3.33
N ASP A 10 4.94 14.32 -4.23
CA ASP A 10 5.01 15.75 -3.90
C ASP A 10 4.05 16.08 -2.74
N ASP A 11 2.79 15.66 -2.87
CA ASP A 11 1.76 15.92 -1.88
C ASP A 11 2.09 15.29 -0.52
N GLU A 12 2.59 14.04 -0.52
CA GLU A 12 3.01 13.37 0.73
C GLU A 12 4.21 14.07 1.39
N PHE A 13 5.14 14.59 0.59
CA PHE A 13 6.29 15.33 1.12
C PHE A 13 5.84 16.67 1.72
N GLU A 14 4.87 17.35 1.10
CA GLU A 14 4.25 18.57 1.65
C GLU A 14 3.53 18.28 2.98
N GLU A 15 2.74 17.19 3.04
CA GLU A 15 2.05 16.76 4.26
C GLU A 15 3.03 16.45 5.39
N LEU A 16 4.10 15.71 5.09
CA LEU A 16 5.15 15.38 6.04
C LEU A 16 5.86 16.64 6.54
N SER A 17 6.20 17.56 5.63
CA SER A 17 6.85 18.84 5.96
C SER A 17 5.97 19.69 6.89
N ARG A 18 4.65 19.74 6.61
CA ARG A 18 3.67 20.41 7.49
C ARG A 18 3.66 19.78 8.88
N ASP A 19 3.65 18.44 8.98
CA ASP A 19 3.57 17.75 10.27
C ASP A 19 4.87 18.00 11.08
N ILE A 20 6.03 17.97 10.41
CA ILE A 20 7.33 18.30 11.03
C ILE A 20 7.30 19.74 11.55
N LEU A 21 6.94 20.69 10.70
CA LEU A 21 6.92 22.12 11.05
C LEU A 21 5.92 22.42 12.16
N SER A 22 4.73 21.79 12.12
CA SER A 22 3.71 21.93 13.16
C SER A 22 4.23 21.47 14.52
N ARG A 23 4.96 20.34 14.54
CA ARG A 23 5.54 19.78 15.77
C ARG A 23 6.72 20.64 16.28
N GLU A 24 7.59 21.06 15.37
CA GLU A 24 8.76 21.88 15.71
C GLU A 24 8.38 23.23 16.35
N LEU A 25 7.34 23.87 15.77
CA LEU A 25 6.88 25.18 16.21
C LEU A 25 5.78 25.12 17.28
N ASP A 26 5.31 23.93 17.64
CA ASP A 26 4.15 23.70 18.52
C ASP A 26 2.95 24.56 18.04
N GLN A 27 2.71 24.60 16.73
CA GLN A 27 1.70 25.45 16.11
C GLN A 27 1.05 24.74 14.93
N LYS A 28 -0.27 24.90 14.79
CA LYS A 28 -1.00 24.29 13.67
C LYS A 28 -0.65 25.00 12.36
N MET A 29 -0.15 24.23 11.40
CA MET A 29 0.16 24.66 10.04
C MET A 29 -0.85 24.06 9.06
N ARG A 30 -1.08 24.76 7.93
CA ARG A 30 -1.99 24.33 6.85
C ARG A 30 -1.24 24.18 5.54
N ILE A 31 -1.66 23.20 4.74
CA ILE A 31 -1.25 23.05 3.34
C ILE A 31 -2.24 23.81 2.46
N PHE A 32 -1.74 24.42 1.41
CA PHE A 32 -2.54 25.12 0.41
C PHE A 32 -2.48 24.37 -0.91
N GLY A 33 -3.61 24.24 -1.59
CA GLY A 33 -3.72 23.53 -2.85
C GLY A 33 -3.05 24.29 -4.01
N LYS A 34 -2.64 23.56 -5.03
CA LYS A 34 -2.04 24.10 -6.25
C LYS A 34 -3.06 24.97 -6.99
N GLY A 35 -2.95 26.29 -6.86
CA GLY A 35 -3.86 27.26 -7.47
C GLY A 35 -3.18 28.61 -7.71
N ALA A 36 -3.97 29.66 -7.80
CA ALA A 36 -3.50 31.04 -7.98
C ALA A 36 -2.87 31.65 -6.71
N ASP A 37 -2.48 30.86 -5.75
CA ASP A 37 -2.14 31.27 -4.38
C ASP A 37 -0.67 31.63 -4.19
N GLN A 38 -0.05 32.17 -5.23
CA GLN A 38 1.30 32.76 -5.19
C GLN A 38 2.42 31.77 -4.79
N GLY A 39 2.16 30.46 -4.84
CA GLY A 39 3.18 29.43 -4.61
C GLY A 39 3.47 29.13 -3.14
N ILE A 40 2.51 29.32 -2.24
CA ILE A 40 2.61 28.92 -0.84
C ILE A 40 2.22 27.44 -0.73
N ASP A 41 3.11 26.61 -0.20
CA ASP A 41 2.81 25.20 0.06
C ASP A 41 2.23 25.03 1.48
N ILE A 42 2.87 25.66 2.50
CA ILE A 42 2.46 25.55 3.90
C ILE A 42 2.48 26.97 4.53
N ALA A 43 1.49 27.28 5.36
CA ALA A 43 1.51 28.52 6.15
C ALA A 43 0.77 28.32 7.49
N ASP A 44 0.99 29.25 8.41
CA ASP A 44 0.27 29.30 9.68
C ASP A 44 -1.20 29.69 9.47
N CYS A 45 -2.02 29.49 10.50
CA CYS A 45 -3.45 29.72 10.46
C CYS A 45 -3.84 31.18 10.85
N LYS A 46 -2.85 32.07 11.00
CA LYS A 46 -3.04 33.46 11.40
C LYS A 46 -3.39 34.33 10.21
N ASP A 47 -4.15 35.38 10.45
CA ASP A 47 -4.39 36.41 9.45
C ASP A 47 -3.05 37.11 9.12
N GLY A 48 -2.73 37.17 7.83
CA GLY A 48 -1.47 37.72 7.36
C GLY A 48 -0.37 36.69 7.10
N ARG A 49 -0.59 35.41 7.43
CA ARG A 49 0.34 34.30 7.12
C ARG A 49 1.77 34.66 7.50
N THR A 50 2.02 34.74 8.82
CA THR A 50 3.31 35.22 9.35
C THR A 50 4.43 34.20 9.15
N ILE A 51 4.11 32.91 9.09
CA ILE A 51 5.06 31.83 8.86
C ILE A 51 4.66 31.13 7.55
N ILE A 52 5.61 31.04 6.63
CA ILE A 52 5.41 30.39 5.33
C ILE A 52 6.51 29.33 5.15
N ALA A 53 6.14 28.16 4.60
CA ALA A 53 7.13 27.18 4.20
C ALA A 53 6.87 26.71 2.77
N GLN A 54 7.94 26.37 2.07
CA GLN A 54 7.90 25.83 0.72
C GLN A 54 8.58 24.46 0.69
N CYS A 55 8.06 23.58 -0.16
CA CYS A 55 8.53 22.21 -0.29
C CYS A 55 9.06 21.94 -1.69
N LYS A 56 10.24 21.36 -1.79
CA LYS A 56 10.88 20.99 -3.06
C LYS A 56 11.22 19.51 -3.04
N ASN A 57 10.37 18.71 -3.68
CA ASN A 57 10.57 17.26 -3.79
C ASN A 57 11.49 16.94 -4.98
N TYR A 58 12.75 17.38 -4.90
CA TYR A 58 13.73 17.36 -6.00
C TYR A 58 14.66 16.14 -5.89
N ILE A 59 14.13 14.96 -5.80
CA ILE A 59 14.84 13.69 -5.59
C ILE A 59 15.95 13.48 -6.65
N ASN A 60 15.57 13.57 -7.93
CA ASN A 60 16.43 13.26 -9.07
C ASN A 60 16.85 14.52 -9.86
N THR A 61 16.41 15.69 -9.44
CA THR A 61 16.70 16.96 -10.12
C THR A 61 18.14 17.40 -9.82
N PRO A 62 18.93 17.85 -10.82
CA PRO A 62 20.25 18.42 -10.54
C PRO A 62 20.18 19.59 -9.56
N THR A 63 21.23 19.74 -8.75
CA THR A 63 21.24 20.81 -7.72
C THR A 63 21.33 22.21 -8.35
N SER A 64 21.88 22.34 -9.56
CA SER A 64 21.83 23.60 -10.35
C SER A 64 20.39 24.05 -10.59
N ASP A 65 19.52 23.12 -10.96
CA ASP A 65 18.12 23.41 -11.27
C ASP A 65 17.34 23.80 -10.01
N LEU A 66 17.69 23.21 -8.86
CA LEU A 66 17.16 23.62 -7.56
C LEU A 66 17.51 25.10 -7.27
N MET A 67 18.77 25.49 -7.44
CA MET A 67 19.20 26.87 -7.19
C MET A 67 18.46 27.86 -8.10
N SER A 68 18.38 27.54 -9.40
CA SER A 68 17.63 28.37 -10.37
C SER A 68 16.15 28.49 -10.04
N ALA A 69 15.54 27.42 -9.49
CA ALA A 69 14.15 27.45 -9.05
C ALA A 69 14.00 28.34 -7.82
N LEU A 70 14.92 28.26 -6.87
CA LEU A 70 14.89 29.07 -5.63
C LEU A 70 15.10 30.57 -5.91
N GLU A 71 15.94 30.90 -6.89
CA GLU A 71 16.12 32.30 -7.33
C GLU A 71 14.79 32.90 -7.81
N LYS A 72 14.01 32.14 -8.57
CA LYS A 72 12.67 32.57 -9.02
C LYS A 72 11.64 32.62 -7.88
N GLU A 73 11.83 31.80 -6.86
CA GLU A 73 10.94 31.83 -5.68
C GLU A 73 11.17 33.07 -4.82
N LYS A 74 12.38 33.62 -4.83
CA LYS A 74 12.72 34.83 -4.05
C LYS A 74 11.74 35.98 -4.31
N ASP A 75 11.43 36.25 -5.58
CA ASP A 75 10.50 37.34 -5.96
C ASP A 75 9.09 37.12 -5.37
N LYS A 76 8.69 35.87 -5.18
CA LYS A 76 7.41 35.53 -4.55
C LYS A 76 7.45 35.75 -3.04
N VAL A 77 8.53 35.27 -2.39
CA VAL A 77 8.74 35.43 -0.95
C VAL A 77 8.79 36.91 -0.58
N GLU A 78 9.47 37.73 -1.40
CA GLU A 78 9.57 39.18 -1.24
C GLU A 78 8.18 39.84 -1.26
N LYS A 79 7.32 39.43 -2.20
CA LYS A 79 5.93 39.94 -2.31
C LYS A 79 5.08 39.52 -1.12
N LEU A 80 5.27 38.31 -0.62
CA LEU A 80 4.53 37.77 0.52
C LEU A 80 5.02 38.33 1.85
N ASN A 81 6.29 38.71 1.90
CA ASN A 81 6.98 39.31 3.04
C ASN A 81 6.65 38.65 4.38
N PRO A 82 6.89 37.30 4.51
CA PRO A 82 6.56 36.61 5.76
C PRO A 82 7.51 37.03 6.88
N LYS A 83 7.09 36.84 8.12
CA LYS A 83 7.91 37.06 9.30
C LYS A 83 9.02 36.01 9.42
N GLU A 84 8.66 34.76 9.08
CA GLU A 84 9.59 33.62 9.04
C GLU A 84 9.31 32.76 7.80
N TYR A 85 10.38 32.39 7.12
CA TYR A 85 10.33 31.54 5.95
C TYR A 85 11.10 30.24 6.22
N TYR A 86 10.48 29.13 5.87
CA TYR A 86 11.04 27.77 5.99
C TYR A 86 11.13 27.13 4.62
N LEU A 87 12.12 26.27 4.42
CA LEU A 87 12.32 25.57 3.16
C LEU A 87 12.58 24.09 3.42
N PHE A 88 11.76 23.22 2.87
CA PHE A 88 11.91 21.76 2.93
C PHE A 88 12.39 21.24 1.58
N ILE A 89 13.50 20.52 1.57
CA ILE A 89 14.11 20.00 0.33
C ILE A 89 14.33 18.49 0.48
N ASN A 90 13.63 17.68 -0.34
CA ASN A 90 13.81 16.23 -0.35
C ASN A 90 15.11 15.85 -1.09
N LYS A 91 16.21 16.41 -0.61
CA LYS A 91 17.54 16.17 -1.12
C LYS A 91 18.58 16.58 -0.08
N ASP A 92 19.69 15.87 -0.04
CA ASP A 92 20.84 16.28 0.76
C ASP A 92 21.72 17.21 -0.09
N ILE A 93 22.08 18.34 0.49
CA ILE A 93 22.86 19.39 -0.18
C ILE A 93 24.09 19.74 0.67
N SER A 94 25.16 20.24 0.02
CA SER A 94 26.39 20.55 0.71
C SER A 94 26.25 21.78 1.62
N PRO A 95 27.05 21.89 2.69
CA PRO A 95 26.99 23.05 3.59
C PRO A 95 27.19 24.38 2.85
N LYS A 96 28.04 24.41 1.83
CA LYS A 96 28.25 25.60 0.99
C LYS A 96 26.95 26.05 0.31
N ARG A 97 26.13 25.08 -0.15
CA ARG A 97 24.87 25.39 -0.80
C ARG A 97 23.76 25.75 0.20
N ILE A 98 23.77 25.17 1.40
CA ILE A 98 22.85 25.56 2.49
C ILE A 98 23.10 27.06 2.79
N ASN A 99 24.39 27.47 2.89
CA ASN A 99 24.73 28.87 3.14
C ASN A 99 24.30 29.79 1.98
N ALA A 100 24.48 29.36 0.72
CA ALA A 100 24.04 30.13 -0.44
C ALA A 100 22.49 30.30 -0.47
N ILE A 101 21.75 29.26 -0.10
CA ILE A 101 20.26 29.34 0.01
C ILE A 101 19.90 30.28 1.16
N TYR A 102 20.58 30.16 2.31
CA TYR A 102 20.35 31.05 3.44
C TYR A 102 20.60 32.50 3.05
N GLU A 103 21.70 32.83 2.37
CA GLU A 103 22.04 34.18 1.88
C GLU A 103 20.96 34.72 0.95
N LEU A 104 20.34 33.85 0.14
CA LEU A 104 19.27 34.23 -0.79
C LEU A 104 18.01 34.70 -0.05
N PHE A 105 17.68 34.09 1.10
CA PHE A 105 16.45 34.30 1.86
C PHE A 105 16.70 34.90 3.27
N GLN A 106 17.89 35.40 3.58
CA GLN A 106 18.26 35.82 4.93
C GLN A 106 17.35 36.89 5.55
N GLU A 107 16.66 37.64 4.72
CA GLU A 107 15.70 38.67 5.15
C GLU A 107 14.52 38.05 5.91
N TRP A 108 14.14 36.82 5.54
CA TRP A 108 12.98 36.12 6.08
C TRP A 108 13.34 34.85 6.85
N MET A 109 14.60 34.45 6.86
CA MET A 109 15.10 33.28 7.61
C MET A 109 15.96 33.73 8.79
N PRO A 110 15.51 33.53 10.04
CA PRO A 110 16.34 33.85 11.22
C PRO A 110 17.67 33.11 11.25
N SER A 111 17.74 31.91 10.69
CA SER A 111 18.99 31.15 10.63
C SER A 111 18.89 30.08 9.51
N ASN A 112 20.04 29.48 9.16
CA ASN A 112 20.10 28.39 8.20
C ASN A 112 19.39 27.12 8.71
N LYS A 113 18.98 27.06 9.98
CA LYS A 113 18.16 25.97 10.55
C LYS A 113 16.74 25.95 10.00
N ASN A 114 16.30 27.04 9.35
CA ASN A 114 15.00 27.11 8.66
C ASN A 114 15.01 26.31 7.35
N ILE A 115 16.16 25.78 6.94
CA ILE A 115 16.33 24.93 5.76
C ILE A 115 16.39 23.46 6.22
N TYR A 116 15.37 22.70 5.91
CA TYR A 116 15.27 21.27 6.24
C TYR A 116 15.65 20.45 4.99
N THR A 117 16.80 19.80 5.05
CA THR A 117 17.19 18.81 4.04
C THR A 117 16.53 17.47 4.35
N ARG A 118 16.65 16.52 3.43
CA ARG A 118 16.17 15.15 3.64
C ARG A 118 16.74 14.54 4.92
N SER A 119 18.04 14.75 5.18
CA SER A 119 18.69 14.24 6.39
C SER A 119 18.16 14.89 7.66
N ASP A 120 17.79 16.17 7.62
CA ASP A 120 17.20 16.86 8.77
C ASP A 120 15.80 16.31 9.06
N CYS A 121 14.98 16.09 8.02
CA CYS A 121 13.66 15.47 8.16
C CYS A 121 13.79 14.05 8.72
N ASP A 122 14.73 13.25 8.17
CA ASP A 122 15.00 11.87 8.64
C ASP A 122 15.38 11.87 10.13
N ALA A 123 16.29 12.77 10.52
CA ALA A 123 16.74 12.90 11.92
C ALA A 123 15.58 13.33 12.84
N PHE A 124 14.71 14.23 12.37
CA PHE A 124 13.58 14.73 13.15
C PHE A 124 12.57 13.61 13.45
N ILE A 125 12.12 12.90 12.42
CA ILE A 125 11.09 11.84 12.57
C ILE A 125 11.65 10.56 13.18
N SER A 126 12.99 10.41 13.25
CA SER A 126 13.65 9.27 13.90
C SER A 126 13.63 9.37 15.44
N LYS A 127 13.38 10.55 16.00
CA LYS A 127 13.25 10.71 17.45
C LYS A 127 12.03 9.95 17.97
N ASN A 128 12.14 9.32 19.15
CA ASN A 128 11.05 8.52 19.72
C ASN A 128 9.75 9.33 19.86
N GLU A 129 9.87 10.59 20.23
CA GLU A 129 8.74 11.53 20.41
C GLU A 129 8.01 11.90 19.11
N ASN A 130 8.63 11.66 17.96
CA ASN A 130 8.12 12.04 16.63
C ASN A 130 7.75 10.84 15.76
N GLN A 131 7.83 9.62 16.29
CA GLN A 131 7.55 8.41 15.50
C GLN A 131 6.09 8.33 15.01
N ASP A 132 5.17 8.97 15.74
CA ASP A 132 3.77 9.08 15.32
C ASP A 132 3.62 9.82 13.99
N ILE A 133 4.51 10.78 13.70
CA ILE A 133 4.54 11.46 12.40
C ILE A 133 4.92 10.44 11.32
N ALA A 134 6.00 9.69 11.50
CA ALA A 134 6.46 8.69 10.52
C ALA A 134 5.39 7.62 10.24
N GLN A 135 4.61 7.23 11.25
CA GLN A 135 3.55 6.22 11.12
C GLN A 135 2.44 6.62 10.13
N LYS A 136 2.20 7.92 9.95
CA LYS A 136 1.19 8.43 9.00
C LYS A 136 1.60 8.19 7.54
N TYR A 137 2.90 7.96 7.28
CA TYR A 137 3.48 7.86 5.93
C TYR A 137 4.07 6.47 5.70
N PRO A 138 3.24 5.46 5.37
CA PRO A 138 3.73 4.08 5.24
C PRO A 138 4.80 3.88 4.17
N ARG A 139 4.85 4.77 3.16
CA ARG A 139 5.88 4.72 2.11
C ARG A 139 7.27 5.13 2.62
N LEU A 140 7.36 5.74 3.79
CA LEU A 140 8.63 6.02 4.47
C LEU A 140 9.32 4.76 5.01
N LEU A 141 8.61 3.60 5.07
CA LEU A 141 9.20 2.35 5.57
C LEU A 141 10.52 2.06 4.84
N ASN A 142 11.61 2.06 5.61
CA ASN A 142 12.94 1.85 5.04
C ASN A 142 13.30 0.37 5.09
N LEU A 143 13.87 -0.07 4.01
CA LEU A 143 14.35 -1.42 3.75
C LEU A 143 15.39 -1.91 4.76
N ASN A 144 16.24 -1.00 5.25
CA ASN A 144 17.31 -1.37 6.19
C ASN A 144 16.79 -1.64 7.60
N SER A 145 15.77 -0.91 8.04
CA SER A 145 15.10 -1.18 9.32
C SER A 145 14.40 -2.53 9.29
N LEU A 146 13.75 -2.84 8.16
CA LEU A 146 13.10 -4.13 7.93
C LEU A 146 14.11 -5.28 7.91
N HIS A 147 15.32 -5.06 7.39
CA HIS A 147 16.36 -6.09 7.30
C HIS A 147 16.74 -6.63 8.69
N ASN A 148 16.89 -5.75 9.66
CA ASN A 148 17.20 -6.15 11.04
C ASN A 148 16.05 -6.94 11.67
N LEU A 149 14.80 -6.56 11.39
CA LEU A 149 13.61 -7.26 11.88
C LEU A 149 13.43 -8.62 11.20
N ILE A 150 13.71 -8.68 9.89
CA ILE A 150 13.68 -9.94 9.13
C ILE A 150 14.69 -10.93 9.73
N ASN A 151 15.91 -10.46 9.98
CA ASN A 151 16.98 -11.31 10.51
C ASN A 151 16.70 -11.78 11.95
N SER A 152 15.84 -11.06 12.70
CA SER A 152 15.44 -11.46 14.05
C SER A 152 14.19 -12.34 14.07
N SER A 153 13.47 -12.48 12.94
CA SER A 153 12.29 -13.32 12.84
C SER A 153 12.68 -14.80 12.75
N THR A 154 12.11 -15.62 13.61
CA THR A 154 12.41 -17.04 13.68
C THR A 154 11.55 -17.91 12.75
N ILE A 155 10.57 -17.31 12.09
CA ILE A 155 9.59 -18.04 11.28
C ILE A 155 9.68 -17.53 9.84
N ILE A 156 9.89 -18.43 8.90
CA ILE A 156 10.09 -18.15 7.46
C ILE A 156 8.91 -17.35 6.89
N ASP A 157 7.68 -17.73 7.21
CA ASP A 157 6.47 -17.07 6.71
C ASP A 157 6.42 -15.57 7.10
N ASN A 158 6.85 -15.25 8.32
CA ASN A 158 6.95 -13.87 8.80
C ASN A 158 8.02 -13.10 8.01
N GLN A 159 9.15 -13.72 7.75
CA GLN A 159 10.24 -13.14 6.95
C GLN A 159 9.76 -12.84 5.53
N ASP A 160 9.11 -13.79 4.88
CA ASP A 160 8.60 -13.66 3.51
C ASP A 160 7.55 -12.53 3.42
N LEU A 161 6.69 -12.40 4.43
CA LEU A 161 5.71 -11.31 4.49
C LEU A 161 6.42 -9.96 4.55
N LEU A 162 7.40 -9.82 5.43
CA LEU A 162 8.14 -8.56 5.60
C LEU A 162 8.96 -8.22 4.34
N ILE A 163 9.59 -9.22 3.71
CA ILE A 163 10.33 -9.04 2.45
C ILE A 163 9.36 -8.58 1.34
N SER A 164 8.19 -9.21 1.24
CA SER A 164 7.18 -8.82 0.23
C SER A 164 6.64 -7.41 0.50
N SER A 165 6.44 -7.04 1.76
CA SER A 165 6.01 -5.67 2.15
C SER A 165 7.06 -4.65 1.71
N LYS A 166 8.33 -4.96 1.91
CA LYS A 166 9.47 -4.15 1.47
C LYS A 166 9.38 -3.89 -0.04
N ASN A 167 9.24 -4.93 -0.83
CA ASN A 167 9.22 -4.83 -2.29
C ASN A 167 8.00 -4.06 -2.81
N LEU A 168 6.90 -4.09 -2.08
CA LEU A 168 5.65 -3.43 -2.44
C LEU A 168 5.55 -1.98 -1.95
N SER A 169 6.39 -1.57 -0.99
CA SER A 169 6.27 -0.26 -0.34
C SER A 169 6.34 0.91 -1.34
N ALA A 170 7.21 0.84 -2.33
CA ALA A 170 7.35 1.88 -3.35
C ALA A 170 6.11 1.98 -4.27
N LEU A 171 5.47 0.85 -4.57
CA LEU A 171 4.26 0.81 -5.40
C LEU A 171 3.00 1.22 -4.62
N PHE A 172 3.04 1.10 -3.31
CA PHE A 172 1.87 1.26 -2.45
C PHE A 172 1.37 2.70 -2.42
N ALA A 173 0.05 2.87 -2.61
CA ALA A 173 -0.66 4.13 -2.40
C ALA A 173 -1.60 3.94 -1.20
N PRO A 174 -1.39 4.67 -0.10
CA PRO A 174 -2.26 4.53 1.07
C PRO A 174 -3.65 5.11 0.78
N THR A 175 -4.64 4.22 0.69
CA THR A 175 -6.04 4.58 0.44
C THR A 175 -6.73 5.01 1.75
N GLY A 176 -7.93 5.62 1.63
CA GLY A 176 -8.78 5.93 2.77
C GLY A 176 -9.07 4.70 3.61
N GLN A 177 -9.31 3.55 2.96
CA GLN A 177 -9.55 2.29 3.66
C GLN A 177 -8.32 1.80 4.43
N TYR A 178 -7.12 2.02 3.88
CA TYR A 178 -5.86 1.73 4.59
C TYR A 178 -5.75 2.59 5.86
N ARG A 179 -5.97 3.92 5.73
CA ARG A 179 -5.91 4.86 6.85
C ARG A 179 -6.99 4.53 7.89
N GLN A 180 -8.20 4.17 7.45
CA GLN A 180 -9.29 3.72 8.31
C GLN A 180 -8.91 2.45 9.06
N SER A 181 -8.33 1.46 8.38
CA SER A 181 -7.89 0.20 9.00
C SER A 181 -6.81 0.46 10.06
N MET A 182 -5.88 1.37 9.77
CA MET A 182 -4.84 1.78 10.74
C MET A 182 -5.47 2.37 12.00
N ALA A 183 -6.34 3.36 11.85
CA ALA A 183 -7.02 4.01 12.98
C ALA A 183 -7.87 3.02 13.79
N LEU A 184 -8.54 2.10 13.10
CA LEU A 184 -9.34 1.07 13.77
C LEU A 184 -8.45 0.08 14.53
N LEU A 185 -7.30 -0.32 13.98
CA LEU A 185 -6.36 -1.22 14.67
C LEU A 185 -5.73 -0.57 15.91
N GLU A 186 -5.55 0.74 15.89
CA GLU A 186 -5.05 1.48 17.05
C GLU A 186 -6.09 1.52 18.19
N ASN A 187 -7.36 1.73 17.85
CA ASN A 187 -8.45 1.92 18.79
C ASN A 187 -9.20 0.62 19.13
N ASN A 188 -9.43 -0.22 18.12
CA ASN A 188 -10.15 -1.49 18.24
C ASN A 188 -9.16 -2.61 17.88
N GLN A 189 -9.03 -3.58 18.73
CA GLN A 189 -8.00 -4.60 18.62
C GLN A 189 -8.09 -5.47 17.36
N ILE A 190 -9.29 -5.63 16.77
CA ILE A 190 -9.50 -6.56 15.65
C ILE A 190 -10.16 -5.85 14.47
N VAL A 191 -9.54 -5.97 13.30
CA VAL A 191 -10.07 -5.43 12.03
C VAL A 191 -10.15 -6.56 10.99
N LEU A 192 -11.29 -6.63 10.31
CA LEU A 192 -11.51 -7.52 9.19
C LEU A 192 -11.59 -6.69 7.90
N ILE A 193 -10.69 -6.96 6.97
CA ILE A 193 -10.65 -6.33 5.65
C ILE A 193 -11.36 -7.24 4.64
N SER A 194 -12.38 -6.71 3.95
CA SER A 194 -13.10 -7.45 2.93
C SER A 194 -13.07 -6.69 1.58
N GLY A 195 -13.36 -7.40 0.50
CA GLY A 195 -13.45 -6.79 -0.83
C GLY A 195 -13.28 -7.80 -1.96
N ALA A 196 -13.51 -7.34 -3.18
CA ALA A 196 -13.40 -8.15 -4.41
C ALA A 196 -11.93 -8.57 -4.67
N PRO A 197 -11.70 -9.62 -5.46
CA PRO A 197 -10.34 -9.96 -5.89
C PRO A 197 -9.67 -8.79 -6.64
N GLY A 198 -8.40 -8.54 -6.33
CA GLY A 198 -7.61 -7.50 -7.02
C GLY A 198 -7.74 -6.08 -6.45
N THR A 199 -8.52 -5.86 -5.37
CA THR A 199 -8.71 -4.54 -4.74
C THR A 199 -7.55 -4.11 -3.84
N GLY A 200 -6.53 -4.96 -3.64
CA GLY A 200 -5.36 -4.62 -2.84
C GLY A 200 -5.41 -5.05 -1.37
N LYS A 201 -6.37 -5.87 -0.96
CA LYS A 201 -6.51 -6.35 0.44
C LYS A 201 -5.18 -6.85 1.02
N THR A 202 -4.59 -7.86 0.38
CA THR A 202 -3.35 -8.50 0.86
C THR A 202 -2.19 -7.50 0.94
N ILE A 203 -2.09 -6.59 -0.06
CA ILE A 203 -1.03 -5.57 -0.07
C ILE A 203 -1.23 -4.60 1.10
N SER A 204 -2.43 -4.08 1.28
CA SER A 204 -2.76 -3.17 2.39
C SER A 204 -2.49 -3.84 3.75
N SER A 205 -2.89 -5.10 3.89
CA SER A 205 -2.68 -5.86 5.14
C SER A 205 -1.20 -6.10 5.42
N LYS A 206 -0.41 -6.42 4.40
CA LYS A 206 1.05 -6.58 4.55
C LYS A 206 1.70 -5.26 4.97
N MET A 207 1.25 -4.14 4.40
CA MET A 207 1.77 -2.81 4.77
C MET A 207 1.37 -2.42 6.20
N LEU A 208 0.14 -2.73 6.63
CA LEU A 208 -0.29 -2.54 8.02
C LEU A 208 0.56 -3.38 8.98
N ALA A 209 0.74 -4.67 8.68
CA ALA A 209 1.57 -5.56 9.49
C ALA A 209 3.00 -5.03 9.61
N ALA A 210 3.61 -4.65 8.48
CA ALA A 210 4.98 -4.09 8.47
C ALA A 210 5.05 -2.80 9.32
N GLN A 211 4.04 -1.95 9.26
CA GLN A 211 4.01 -0.71 10.02
C GLN A 211 3.93 -0.98 11.54
N PHE A 212 3.06 -1.88 11.98
CA PHE A 212 2.96 -2.27 13.39
C PHE A 212 4.26 -2.91 13.90
N VAL A 213 4.90 -3.74 13.08
CA VAL A 213 6.18 -4.39 13.43
C VAL A 213 7.30 -3.34 13.54
N CYS A 214 7.43 -2.48 12.52
CA CYS A 214 8.55 -1.52 12.45
C CYS A 214 8.45 -0.40 13.49
N TYR A 215 7.28 0.19 13.63
CA TYR A 215 7.09 1.37 14.51
C TYR A 215 6.50 0.99 15.88
N GLY A 216 5.53 0.10 15.90
CA GLY A 216 4.86 -0.33 17.15
C GLY A 216 5.63 -1.35 17.96
N LYS A 217 6.70 -1.94 17.38
CA LYS A 217 7.50 -3.00 17.99
C LYS A 217 6.68 -4.25 18.34
N TYR A 218 5.69 -4.57 17.49
CA TYR A 218 4.88 -5.78 17.63
C TYR A 218 5.62 -6.97 17.04
N LEU A 219 5.51 -8.13 17.69
CA LEU A 219 5.94 -9.40 17.11
C LEU A 219 4.88 -9.87 16.09
N LEU A 220 5.30 -10.15 14.88
CA LEU A 220 4.39 -10.63 13.83
C LEU A 220 4.04 -12.10 14.05
N ARG A 221 2.74 -12.41 13.94
CA ARG A 221 2.19 -13.76 13.90
C ARG A 221 1.38 -13.87 12.62
N TYR A 222 1.98 -14.41 11.58
CA TYR A 222 1.33 -14.52 10.27
C TYR A 222 0.94 -15.96 9.98
N SER A 223 -0.23 -16.12 9.40
CA SER A 223 -0.66 -17.41 8.83
C SER A 223 -1.66 -17.16 7.70
N ASN A 224 -1.69 -18.06 6.74
CA ASN A 224 -2.83 -18.18 5.84
C ASN A 224 -4.00 -18.84 6.60
N GLY A 225 -5.20 -18.71 6.09
CA GLY A 225 -6.41 -19.23 6.75
C GLY A 225 -6.45 -20.76 6.87
N GLU A 226 -5.59 -21.48 6.15
CA GLU A 226 -5.55 -22.93 6.21
C GLU A 226 -4.85 -23.43 7.48
N GLU A 227 -3.92 -22.65 8.02
CA GLU A 227 -3.02 -23.06 9.12
C GLU A 227 -3.27 -22.27 10.42
N LEU A 228 -4.55 -22.04 10.76
CA LEU A 228 -4.93 -21.31 11.97
C LEU A 228 -4.33 -21.88 13.26
N TYR A 229 -4.12 -23.20 13.33
CA TYR A 229 -3.51 -23.85 14.50
C TYR A 229 -2.11 -23.30 14.81
N ARG A 230 -1.35 -22.92 13.79
CA ARG A 230 -0.01 -22.31 13.96
C ARG A 230 -0.08 -21.00 14.72
N ILE A 231 -1.12 -20.18 14.45
CA ILE A 231 -1.34 -18.93 15.19
C ILE A 231 -1.52 -19.23 16.68
N LYS A 232 -2.38 -20.19 17.03
CA LYS A 232 -2.63 -20.58 18.42
C LYS A 232 -1.33 -20.97 19.14
N ASP A 233 -0.50 -21.77 18.47
CA ASP A 233 0.75 -22.27 19.05
C ASP A 233 1.82 -21.16 19.21
N MET A 234 1.75 -20.13 18.37
CA MET A 234 2.69 -19.00 18.40
C MET A 234 2.30 -17.89 19.40
N LEU A 235 1.03 -17.83 19.80
CA LEU A 235 0.54 -16.73 20.64
C LEU A 235 1.10 -16.84 22.06
N SER A 236 1.62 -15.72 22.57
CA SER A 236 2.09 -15.61 23.94
C SER A 236 0.90 -15.54 24.91
N PRO A 237 0.92 -16.29 26.00
CA PRO A 237 -0.06 -16.13 27.09
C PRO A 237 0.12 -14.82 27.85
N ASP A 238 1.27 -14.16 27.71
CA ASP A 238 1.58 -12.89 28.40
C ASP A 238 0.75 -11.75 27.77
N PRO A 239 -0.14 -11.09 28.52
CA PRO A 239 -0.94 -9.99 28.01
C PRO A 239 -0.11 -8.73 27.69
N GLU A 240 1.08 -8.59 28.27
CA GLU A 240 1.98 -7.44 28.02
C GLU A 240 2.76 -7.59 26.72
N GLN A 241 2.88 -8.81 26.19
CA GLN A 241 3.58 -9.06 24.95
C GLN A 241 2.82 -8.46 23.77
N LYS A 242 3.44 -7.51 23.07
CA LYS A 242 2.89 -6.90 21.87
C LYS A 242 2.95 -7.89 20.70
N GLU A 243 1.81 -8.30 20.18
CA GLU A 243 1.72 -9.22 19.04
C GLU A 243 0.73 -8.69 17.98
N PHE A 244 1.17 -8.69 16.72
CA PHE A 244 0.34 -8.38 15.57
C PHE A 244 0.02 -9.67 14.84
N ILE A 245 -1.23 -10.08 14.90
CA ILE A 245 -1.73 -11.32 14.28
C ILE A 245 -2.31 -10.95 12.91
N PHE A 246 -1.76 -11.53 11.84
CA PHE A 246 -2.31 -11.35 10.50
C PHE A 246 -2.70 -12.71 9.92
N ILE A 247 -4.00 -12.85 9.60
CA ILE A 247 -4.55 -14.05 8.96
C ILE A 247 -5.04 -13.67 7.57
N ASP A 248 -4.36 -14.17 6.54
CA ASP A 248 -4.71 -13.88 5.15
C ASP A 248 -5.68 -14.96 4.64
N ASP A 249 -6.81 -14.52 4.08
CA ASP A 249 -7.87 -15.36 3.49
C ASP A 249 -8.40 -16.41 4.50
N VAL A 250 -8.82 -15.94 5.67
CA VAL A 250 -9.21 -16.78 6.83
C VAL A 250 -10.27 -17.86 6.53
N PHE A 251 -11.21 -17.57 5.65
CA PHE A 251 -12.28 -18.50 5.28
C PHE A 251 -11.95 -19.32 4.01
N GLY A 252 -10.75 -19.14 3.44
CA GLY A 252 -10.34 -19.84 2.22
C GLY A 252 -11.04 -19.32 0.97
N GLN A 253 -10.98 -20.11 -0.09
CA GLN A 253 -11.63 -19.78 -1.37
C GLN A 253 -13.14 -20.03 -1.32
N HIS A 254 -13.58 -20.95 -0.47
CA HIS A 254 -14.99 -21.30 -0.26
C HIS A 254 -15.25 -21.45 1.23
N TYR A 255 -16.40 -20.98 1.69
CA TYR A 255 -16.78 -21.11 3.10
C TYR A 255 -16.85 -22.57 3.55
N HIS A 256 -17.12 -23.50 2.64
CA HIS A 256 -17.14 -24.95 2.94
C HIS A 256 -15.78 -25.47 3.45
N ASP A 257 -14.69 -24.74 3.23
CA ASP A 257 -13.36 -25.10 3.76
C ASP A 257 -13.27 -24.79 5.27
N MET A 258 -14.22 -23.99 5.79
CA MET A 258 -14.32 -23.66 7.20
C MET A 258 -15.14 -24.74 7.94
N ASN A 259 -14.46 -25.67 8.55
CA ASN A 259 -15.09 -26.69 9.39
C ASN A 259 -15.26 -26.18 10.84
N SER A 260 -16.07 -26.91 11.64
CA SER A 260 -16.35 -26.51 13.03
C SER A 260 -15.10 -26.41 13.90
N SER A 261 -14.04 -27.17 13.61
CA SER A 261 -12.76 -27.08 14.34
C SER A 261 -12.05 -25.76 14.08
N LYS A 262 -11.95 -25.36 12.80
CA LYS A 262 -11.34 -24.08 12.40
C LYS A 262 -12.16 -22.90 12.97
N GLU A 263 -13.48 -23.02 12.92
CA GLU A 263 -14.42 -22.04 13.46
C GLU A 263 -14.17 -21.81 14.97
N ASN A 264 -14.13 -22.90 15.73
CA ASN A 264 -13.89 -22.85 17.18
C ASN A 264 -12.50 -22.28 17.48
N LEU A 265 -11.50 -22.64 16.70
CA LEU A 265 -10.14 -22.13 16.85
C LEU A 265 -10.09 -20.61 16.59
N LEU A 266 -10.75 -20.12 15.54
CA LEU A 266 -10.83 -18.68 15.25
C LEU A 266 -11.51 -17.93 16.40
N ARG A 267 -12.61 -18.48 16.95
CA ARG A 267 -13.27 -17.91 18.13
C ARG A 267 -12.33 -17.81 19.34
N GLN A 268 -11.53 -18.86 19.58
CA GLN A 268 -10.55 -18.87 20.68
C GLN A 268 -9.49 -17.76 20.48
N ILE A 269 -8.96 -17.62 19.27
CA ILE A 269 -7.97 -16.58 18.94
C ILE A 269 -8.58 -15.19 19.14
N ILE A 270 -9.80 -14.95 18.62
CA ILE A 270 -10.52 -13.68 18.78
C ILE A 270 -10.70 -13.34 20.27
N ARG A 271 -11.16 -14.29 21.08
CA ARG A 271 -11.33 -14.07 22.53
C ARG A 271 -10.00 -13.74 23.21
N HIS A 272 -8.93 -14.45 22.84
CA HIS A 272 -7.60 -14.20 23.40
C HIS A 272 -7.12 -12.77 23.08
N VAL A 273 -7.31 -12.32 21.84
CA VAL A 273 -6.93 -10.96 21.43
C VAL A 273 -7.75 -9.91 22.17
N ASN A 274 -9.07 -10.08 22.24
CA ASN A 274 -9.97 -9.12 22.93
C ASN A 274 -9.65 -8.99 24.41
N ASN A 275 -9.10 -10.04 25.03
CA ASN A 275 -8.71 -10.02 26.45
C ASN A 275 -7.26 -9.55 26.67
N SER A 276 -6.53 -9.16 25.62
CA SER A 276 -5.11 -8.82 25.70
C SER A 276 -4.87 -7.44 25.07
N PRO A 277 -4.78 -6.37 25.87
CA PRO A 277 -4.74 -4.99 25.34
C PRO A 277 -3.57 -4.71 24.40
N ASN A 278 -2.49 -5.46 24.49
CA ASN A 278 -1.29 -5.30 23.69
C ASN A 278 -1.28 -6.17 22.41
N LYS A 279 -2.41 -6.79 22.06
CA LYS A 279 -2.50 -7.60 20.85
C LYS A 279 -3.39 -6.90 19.80
N ARG A 280 -3.01 -7.02 18.53
CA ARG A 280 -3.77 -6.51 17.38
C ARG A 280 -3.96 -7.63 16.38
N MET A 281 -5.14 -7.69 15.77
CA MET A 281 -5.46 -8.76 14.83
C MET A 281 -6.05 -8.19 13.54
N LEU A 282 -5.50 -8.60 12.42
CA LEU A 282 -5.96 -8.24 11.09
C LEU A 282 -6.35 -9.51 10.33
N ILE A 283 -7.55 -9.49 9.79
CA ILE A 283 -8.11 -10.64 9.05
C ILE A 283 -8.47 -10.18 7.65
N ASN A 284 -8.08 -10.93 6.64
CA ASN A 284 -8.53 -10.72 5.26
C ASN A 284 -9.56 -11.77 4.85
N THR A 285 -10.54 -11.35 4.04
CA THR A 285 -11.46 -12.29 3.38
C THR A 285 -12.09 -11.64 2.13
N ARG A 286 -12.77 -12.46 1.35
CA ARG A 286 -13.59 -11.99 0.22
C ARG A 286 -14.98 -11.62 0.74
N MET A 287 -15.58 -10.58 0.14
CA MET A 287 -16.93 -10.10 0.54
C MET A 287 -17.99 -11.21 0.46
N THR A 288 -17.96 -11.99 -0.61
CA THR A 288 -18.91 -13.10 -0.81
C THR A 288 -18.80 -14.14 0.31
N ILE A 289 -17.56 -14.50 0.67
CA ILE A 289 -17.29 -15.47 1.72
C ILE A 289 -17.68 -14.93 3.09
N LEU A 290 -17.46 -13.63 3.32
CA LEU A 290 -17.86 -12.97 4.57
C LEU A 290 -19.40 -13.00 4.73
N GLN A 291 -20.14 -12.78 3.65
CA GLN A 291 -21.60 -12.84 3.67
C GLN A 291 -22.12 -14.26 4.02
N GLU A 292 -21.52 -15.30 3.43
CA GLU A 292 -21.81 -16.69 3.76
C GLU A 292 -21.44 -17.00 5.22
N ALA A 293 -20.27 -16.52 5.67
CA ALA A 293 -19.83 -16.70 7.05
C ALA A 293 -20.79 -16.07 8.04
N ARG A 294 -21.32 -14.88 7.74
CA ARG A 294 -22.30 -14.19 8.61
C ARG A 294 -23.60 -14.94 8.74
N GLN A 295 -24.04 -15.63 7.68
CA GLN A 295 -25.28 -16.40 7.71
C GLN A 295 -25.17 -17.67 8.55
N ARG A 296 -24.00 -18.27 8.62
CA ARG A 296 -23.76 -19.57 9.27
C ARG A 296 -23.06 -19.47 10.63
N PHE A 297 -22.25 -18.44 10.76
CA PHE A 297 -21.36 -18.24 11.91
C PHE A 297 -21.87 -17.04 12.70
N ASN A 298 -22.42 -17.29 13.88
CA ASN A 298 -22.84 -16.19 14.75
C ASN A 298 -21.62 -15.57 15.42
N PHE A 299 -21.03 -14.56 14.81
CA PHE A 299 -19.85 -13.86 15.34
C PHE A 299 -20.12 -13.18 16.68
N ALA A 300 -21.38 -12.88 16.98
CA ALA A 300 -21.79 -12.25 18.24
C ALA A 300 -21.85 -13.23 19.41
N ASP A 301 -21.80 -14.54 19.15
CA ASP A 301 -21.79 -15.56 20.21
C ASP A 301 -20.55 -15.39 21.11
N GLY A 302 -20.80 -15.05 22.35
CA GLY A 302 -19.76 -14.84 23.36
C GLY A 302 -19.39 -13.38 23.58
N SER A 303 -20.00 -12.43 22.85
CA SER A 303 -19.87 -11.01 23.16
C SER A 303 -20.98 -10.59 24.14
N SER A 304 -20.61 -9.81 25.16
CA SER A 304 -21.59 -9.33 26.17
C SER A 304 -22.65 -8.40 25.58
N ASP A 305 -22.35 -7.74 24.48
CA ASP A 305 -23.18 -6.70 23.87
C ASP A 305 -23.87 -7.13 22.57
N GLY A 306 -23.73 -8.40 22.17
CA GLY A 306 -24.33 -8.93 20.94
C GLY A 306 -23.77 -8.33 19.65
N LYS A 307 -22.61 -7.66 19.70
CA LYS A 307 -21.94 -7.03 18.56
C LYS A 307 -20.84 -7.92 17.98
N GLU A 308 -20.54 -7.73 16.71
CA GLU A 308 -19.40 -8.42 16.09
C GLU A 308 -18.11 -8.01 16.82
N PRO A 309 -17.21 -8.97 17.10
CA PRO A 309 -15.98 -8.68 17.88
C PRO A 309 -14.88 -7.99 17.07
N PHE A 310 -15.20 -7.48 15.89
CA PHE A 310 -14.23 -6.83 14.98
C PHE A 310 -14.90 -5.71 14.17
N SER A 311 -14.08 -4.77 13.74
CA SER A 311 -14.49 -3.72 12.80
C SER A 311 -14.26 -4.21 11.36
N ILE A 312 -15.18 -3.88 10.44
CA ILE A 312 -15.09 -4.29 9.04
C ILE A 312 -14.73 -3.09 8.16
N VAL A 313 -13.76 -3.27 7.27
CA VAL A 313 -13.38 -2.29 6.26
C VAL A 313 -13.56 -2.90 4.87
N ASP A 314 -14.33 -2.22 4.01
CA ASP A 314 -14.60 -2.64 2.64
C ASP A 314 -13.64 -1.96 1.67
N MET A 315 -12.77 -2.73 1.03
CA MET A 315 -11.74 -2.27 0.09
C MET A 315 -12.26 -1.96 -1.32
N ASN A 316 -13.56 -2.07 -1.55
CA ASN A 316 -14.11 -1.81 -2.89
C ASN A 316 -14.26 -0.30 -3.20
N GLN A 317 -14.19 0.56 -2.18
CA GLN A 317 -14.46 2.00 -2.31
C GLN A 317 -13.18 2.81 -2.51
N ILE A 318 -12.56 2.68 -3.67
CA ILE A 318 -11.34 3.45 -4.01
C ILE A 318 -11.79 4.74 -4.74
N THR A 319 -11.39 5.90 -4.25
CA THR A 319 -11.69 7.20 -4.84
C THR A 319 -10.92 7.40 -6.16
N LEU A 320 -11.35 8.37 -6.97
CA LEU A 320 -10.67 8.71 -8.23
C LEU A 320 -9.23 9.20 -7.99
N LEU A 321 -9.01 9.93 -6.92
CA LEU A 321 -7.67 10.40 -6.56
C LEU A 321 -6.75 9.22 -6.21
N GLU A 322 -7.23 8.30 -5.40
CA GLU A 322 -6.47 7.10 -5.03
C GLU A 322 -6.18 6.21 -6.23
N LYS A 323 -7.14 6.06 -7.15
CA LYS A 323 -6.92 5.35 -8.43
C LYS A 323 -5.80 6.03 -9.23
N ALA A 324 -5.80 7.37 -9.28
CA ALA A 324 -4.76 8.15 -9.96
C ALA A 324 -3.40 7.95 -9.28
N GLU A 325 -3.33 8.00 -7.95
CA GLU A 325 -2.11 7.75 -7.18
C GLU A 325 -1.54 6.35 -7.45
N ILE A 326 -2.39 5.33 -7.38
CA ILE A 326 -2.01 3.94 -7.68
C ILE A 326 -1.40 3.88 -9.09
N PHE A 327 -2.07 4.48 -10.07
CA PHE A 327 -1.61 4.48 -11.47
C PHE A 327 -0.25 5.17 -11.60
N VAL A 328 -0.10 6.37 -11.06
CA VAL A 328 1.16 7.14 -11.11
C VAL A 328 2.29 6.38 -10.42
N ASN A 329 2.04 5.80 -9.24
CA ASN A 329 3.04 5.01 -8.52
C ASN A 329 3.52 3.81 -9.35
N HIS A 330 2.59 3.10 -10.00
CA HIS A 330 2.95 1.98 -10.85
C HIS A 330 3.79 2.44 -12.05
N LEU A 331 3.40 3.51 -12.75
CA LEU A 331 4.17 4.05 -13.88
C LEU A 331 5.58 4.46 -13.45
N ARG A 332 5.72 5.12 -12.30
CA ARG A 332 6.99 5.62 -11.77
C ARG A 332 7.88 4.47 -11.28
N CYS A 333 7.34 3.61 -10.43
CA CYS A 333 8.13 2.58 -9.73
C CYS A 333 8.46 1.37 -10.60
N ARG A 334 7.65 1.12 -11.65
CA ARG A 334 7.95 0.12 -12.65
C ARG A 334 8.87 0.67 -13.76
N SER A 335 9.30 1.94 -13.63
CA SER A 335 10.21 2.61 -14.58
C SER A 335 9.69 2.57 -16.02
N VAL A 336 8.38 2.76 -16.20
CA VAL A 336 7.77 2.81 -17.54
C VAL A 336 8.43 3.96 -18.32
N PRO A 337 8.94 3.72 -19.55
CA PRO A 337 9.67 4.76 -20.27
C PRO A 337 8.82 6.00 -20.56
N ARG A 338 9.47 7.15 -20.64
CA ARG A 338 8.82 8.46 -20.79
C ARG A 338 7.86 8.53 -21.98
N ASN A 339 8.26 7.99 -23.12
CA ASN A 339 7.44 7.99 -24.33
C ASN A 339 6.11 7.22 -24.16
N TYR A 340 6.08 6.18 -23.34
CA TYR A 340 4.84 5.46 -22.97
C TYR A 340 3.96 6.31 -22.05
N ILE A 341 4.59 6.99 -21.07
CA ILE A 341 3.87 7.89 -20.15
C ILE A 341 3.26 9.06 -20.93
N ASP A 342 3.98 9.57 -21.94
CA ASP A 342 3.47 10.68 -22.76
C ASP A 342 2.26 10.26 -23.58
N SER A 343 2.17 9.02 -24.08
CA SER A 343 0.97 8.52 -24.75
C SER A 343 -0.26 8.53 -23.82
N VAL A 344 -0.06 8.24 -22.54
CA VAL A 344 -1.13 8.27 -21.52
C VAL A 344 -1.63 9.71 -21.28
N LYS A 345 -0.77 10.72 -21.49
CA LYS A 345 -1.14 12.13 -21.34
C LYS A 345 -1.90 12.68 -22.56
N ILE A 346 -1.63 12.13 -23.77
CA ILE A 346 -2.28 12.55 -25.01
C ILE A 346 -3.80 12.39 -24.86
N ASN A 347 -4.53 13.42 -25.25
CA ASN A 347 -5.99 13.48 -25.16
C ASN A 347 -6.54 13.13 -23.75
N HIS A 348 -5.71 13.31 -22.71
CA HIS A 348 -6.06 13.01 -21.32
C HIS A 348 -6.52 11.55 -21.12
N ALA A 349 -5.91 10.59 -21.83
CA ALA A 349 -6.27 9.16 -21.76
C ALA A 349 -6.24 8.63 -20.31
N TYR A 350 -5.35 9.18 -19.45
CA TYR A 350 -5.29 8.83 -18.02
C TYR A 350 -6.65 9.02 -17.32
N ARG A 351 -7.46 10.01 -17.74
CA ARG A 351 -8.80 10.24 -17.13
C ARG A 351 -9.74 9.07 -17.42
N SER A 352 -9.72 8.56 -18.65
CA SER A 352 -10.53 7.40 -19.03
C SER A 352 -10.08 6.13 -18.32
N ILE A 353 -8.76 5.96 -18.17
CA ILE A 353 -8.17 4.82 -17.44
C ILE A 353 -8.62 4.86 -15.96
N VAL A 354 -8.43 5.98 -15.27
CA VAL A 354 -8.72 6.12 -13.84
C VAL A 354 -10.21 6.01 -13.55
N ARG A 355 -11.07 6.53 -14.44
CA ARG A 355 -12.54 6.49 -14.30
C ARG A 355 -13.16 5.17 -14.73
N HIS A 356 -12.38 4.26 -15.28
CA HIS A 356 -12.90 3.01 -15.83
C HIS A 356 -13.58 2.16 -14.74
N THR A 357 -14.74 1.59 -15.06
CA THR A 357 -15.53 0.77 -14.14
C THR A 357 -14.77 -0.47 -13.66
N ASN A 358 -14.00 -1.09 -14.57
CA ASN A 358 -13.21 -2.29 -14.29
C ASN A 358 -11.80 -1.96 -13.76
N TYR A 359 -11.53 -0.71 -13.37
CA TYR A 359 -10.24 -0.33 -12.79
C TYR A 359 -10.01 -1.11 -11.49
N THR A 360 -8.95 -1.91 -11.46
CA THR A 360 -8.45 -2.54 -10.24
C THR A 360 -6.93 -2.37 -10.17
N PRO A 361 -6.35 -2.26 -8.95
CA PRO A 361 -4.90 -2.22 -8.80
C PRO A 361 -4.17 -3.39 -9.50
N ARG A 362 -4.78 -4.59 -9.52
CA ARG A 362 -4.21 -5.79 -10.18
C ARG A 362 -4.06 -5.57 -11.69
N ILE A 363 -5.07 -5.00 -12.35
CA ILE A 363 -5.00 -4.73 -13.81
C ILE A 363 -3.92 -3.69 -14.09
N ILE A 364 -3.86 -2.63 -13.28
CA ILE A 364 -2.85 -1.57 -13.43
C ILE A 364 -1.44 -2.15 -13.22
N ASP A 365 -1.24 -2.98 -12.19
CA ASP A 365 0.05 -3.65 -11.97
C ASP A 365 0.47 -4.44 -13.22
N ARG A 366 -0.44 -5.24 -13.79
CA ARG A 366 -0.15 -6.01 -15.02
C ARG A 366 0.27 -5.08 -16.17
N CYS A 367 -0.52 -4.06 -16.45
CA CYS A 367 -0.28 -3.14 -17.59
C CYS A 367 1.03 -2.36 -17.47
N THR A 368 1.59 -2.24 -16.25
CA THR A 368 2.83 -1.48 -16.01
C THR A 368 4.07 -2.37 -15.83
N GLN A 369 3.92 -3.70 -15.79
CA GLN A 369 5.07 -4.61 -15.71
C GLN A 369 5.88 -4.57 -17.01
N GLU A 370 7.18 -4.48 -16.90
CA GLU A 370 8.14 -4.34 -17.99
C GLU A 370 7.91 -5.35 -19.13
N LYS A 371 7.65 -6.61 -18.75
CA LYS A 371 7.44 -7.71 -19.72
C LYS A 371 6.26 -7.46 -20.67
N TYR A 372 5.19 -6.77 -20.20
CA TYR A 372 4.03 -6.44 -21.04
C TYR A 372 4.24 -5.11 -21.77
N VAL A 373 4.85 -4.13 -21.12
CA VAL A 373 5.12 -2.80 -21.72
C VAL A 373 5.99 -2.97 -22.98
N ARG A 374 7.02 -3.83 -22.92
CA ARG A 374 7.96 -4.06 -24.05
C ARG A 374 7.29 -4.64 -25.30
N GLU A 375 6.15 -5.30 -25.16
CA GLU A 375 5.42 -5.94 -26.26
C GLU A 375 4.54 -4.94 -27.04
N ILE A 376 4.43 -3.70 -26.57
CA ILE A 376 3.47 -2.69 -27.07
C ILE A 376 4.27 -1.50 -27.60
N LYS A 377 3.79 -0.88 -28.69
CA LYS A 377 4.37 0.38 -29.16
C LYS A 377 3.98 1.53 -28.23
N PRO A 378 4.87 2.52 -28.02
CA PRO A 378 4.57 3.63 -27.11
C PRO A 378 3.28 4.39 -27.42
N ASP A 379 2.98 4.62 -28.70
CA ASP A 379 1.78 5.34 -29.15
C ASP A 379 0.48 4.53 -28.93
N GLU A 380 0.58 3.21 -28.85
CA GLU A 380 -0.55 2.29 -28.63
C GLU A 380 -0.79 2.00 -27.14
N TYR A 381 0.12 2.40 -26.23
CA TYR A 381 0.11 1.97 -24.83
C TYR A 381 -1.15 2.40 -24.07
N ALA A 382 -1.59 3.66 -24.23
CA ALA A 382 -2.82 4.13 -23.59
C ALA A 382 -4.05 3.35 -24.07
N THR A 383 -4.13 3.08 -25.36
CA THR A 383 -5.20 2.29 -25.98
C THR A 383 -5.17 0.84 -25.47
N HIS A 384 -3.98 0.26 -25.33
CA HIS A 384 -3.81 -1.09 -24.78
C HIS A 384 -4.32 -1.19 -23.34
N ILE A 385 -4.01 -0.19 -22.47
CA ILE A 385 -4.51 -0.18 -21.09
C ILE A 385 -6.05 -0.15 -21.10
N LEU A 386 -6.65 0.71 -21.91
CA LEU A 386 -8.12 0.81 -22.03
C LEU A 386 -8.72 -0.48 -22.57
N HIS A 387 -8.08 -1.11 -23.55
CA HIS A 387 -8.49 -2.41 -24.08
C HIS A 387 -8.47 -3.47 -22.98
N THR A 388 -7.38 -3.54 -22.19
CA THR A 388 -7.25 -4.49 -21.08
C THR A 388 -8.32 -4.27 -20.02
N LEU A 389 -8.67 -3.01 -19.72
CA LEU A 389 -9.73 -2.68 -18.78
C LEU A 389 -11.12 -3.10 -19.32
N ASN A 390 -11.37 -2.90 -20.60
CA ASN A 390 -12.62 -3.30 -21.25
C ASN A 390 -12.77 -4.83 -21.31
N HIS A 391 -11.65 -5.53 -21.47
CA HIS A 391 -11.60 -6.98 -21.67
C HIS A 391 -10.83 -7.67 -20.55
N ALA A 392 -11.19 -7.34 -19.30
CA ALA A 392 -10.48 -7.85 -18.10
C ALA A 392 -10.44 -9.40 -18.05
N ASN A 393 -11.42 -10.07 -18.66
CA ASN A 393 -11.46 -11.54 -18.74
C ASN A 393 -10.36 -12.11 -19.65
N GLU A 394 -9.91 -11.35 -20.64
CA GLU A 394 -8.85 -11.79 -21.59
C GLU A 394 -7.49 -11.94 -20.92
N ILE A 395 -7.30 -11.28 -19.77
CA ILE A 395 -6.10 -11.47 -18.96
C ILE A 395 -5.94 -12.94 -18.58
N TRP A 396 -7.04 -13.57 -18.20
CA TRP A 396 -7.06 -15.00 -17.85
C TRP A 396 -6.90 -15.90 -19.07
N ASP A 397 -7.43 -15.46 -20.22
CA ASP A 397 -7.28 -16.16 -21.50
C ASP A 397 -5.80 -16.25 -21.90
N ASP A 398 -5.06 -15.15 -21.83
CA ASP A 398 -3.63 -15.10 -22.12
C ASP A 398 -2.83 -16.02 -21.18
N GLU A 399 -3.10 -15.93 -19.88
CA GLU A 399 -2.46 -16.81 -18.88
C GLU A 399 -2.75 -18.28 -19.22
N PHE A 400 -4.00 -18.59 -19.52
CA PHE A 400 -4.46 -19.95 -19.81
C PHE A 400 -3.82 -20.51 -21.10
N LYS A 401 -3.83 -19.70 -22.18
CA LYS A 401 -3.37 -20.17 -23.52
C LYS A 401 -1.86 -20.24 -23.64
N HIS A 402 -1.13 -19.28 -23.04
CA HIS A 402 0.30 -19.10 -23.30
C HIS A 402 1.23 -19.37 -22.13
N ARG A 403 0.73 -19.40 -20.90
CA ARG A 403 1.58 -19.55 -19.70
C ARG A 403 1.40 -20.87 -18.95
N LEU A 404 0.17 -21.40 -18.99
CA LEU A 404 -0.04 -22.72 -18.39
C LEU A 404 0.48 -23.80 -19.32
N ASN A 405 1.15 -24.78 -18.79
CA ASN A 405 1.56 -25.95 -19.56
C ASN A 405 0.33 -26.80 -19.89
N GLU A 406 0.51 -27.74 -20.79
CA GLU A 406 -0.59 -28.59 -21.28
C GLU A 406 -1.25 -29.42 -20.14
N PRO A 407 -0.50 -30.03 -19.23
CA PRO A 407 -1.11 -30.74 -18.06
C PRO A 407 -1.97 -29.83 -17.20
N ASP A 408 -1.52 -28.59 -16.94
CA ASP A 408 -2.30 -27.61 -16.13
C ASP A 408 -3.61 -27.23 -16.84
N ARG A 409 -3.55 -27.01 -18.16
CA ARG A 409 -4.77 -26.71 -18.94
C ARG A 409 -5.75 -27.87 -18.92
N VAL A 410 -5.25 -29.09 -19.11
CA VAL A 410 -6.09 -30.30 -19.04
C VAL A 410 -6.74 -30.42 -17.67
N PHE A 411 -5.97 -30.18 -16.60
CA PHE A 411 -6.46 -30.17 -15.23
C PHE A 411 -7.62 -29.16 -15.07
N LEU A 412 -7.43 -27.93 -15.54
CA LEU A 412 -8.46 -26.88 -15.44
C LEU A 412 -9.70 -27.19 -16.28
N TYR A 413 -9.53 -27.70 -17.51
CA TYR A 413 -10.66 -28.15 -18.33
C TYR A 413 -11.45 -29.27 -17.65
N THR A 414 -10.73 -30.23 -17.05
CA THR A 414 -11.37 -31.35 -16.35
C THR A 414 -12.15 -30.82 -15.13
N LEU A 415 -11.52 -29.93 -14.36
CA LEU A 415 -12.17 -29.31 -13.20
C LEU A 415 -13.46 -28.57 -13.63
N TYR A 416 -13.36 -27.74 -14.66
CA TYR A 416 -14.51 -26.97 -15.20
C TYR A 416 -15.65 -27.88 -15.69
N SER A 417 -15.29 -29.03 -16.31
CA SER A 417 -16.29 -29.97 -16.83
C SER A 417 -17.04 -30.74 -15.74
N LEU A 418 -16.46 -30.82 -14.53
CA LEU A 418 -17.05 -31.58 -13.42
C LEU A 418 -18.03 -30.77 -12.58
N THR A 419 -17.79 -29.47 -12.43
CA THR A 419 -18.57 -28.67 -11.50
C THR A 419 -18.39 -27.16 -11.71
N ASN A 420 -19.41 -26.40 -11.34
CA ASN A 420 -19.34 -24.94 -11.18
C ASN A 420 -19.04 -24.54 -9.72
N HIS A 421 -18.89 -25.49 -8.81
CA HIS A 421 -18.68 -25.24 -7.38
C HIS A 421 -17.49 -26.07 -6.87
N ASN A 422 -17.75 -27.06 -6.06
CA ASN A 422 -16.74 -27.90 -5.45
C ASN A 422 -16.74 -29.32 -6.06
N VAL A 423 -15.56 -29.88 -6.17
CA VAL A 423 -15.39 -31.27 -6.60
C VAL A 423 -14.44 -31.96 -5.61
N SER A 424 -14.72 -33.20 -5.24
CA SER A 424 -13.83 -33.96 -4.36
C SER A 424 -12.54 -34.29 -5.10
N GLU A 425 -11.43 -34.32 -4.38
CA GLU A 425 -10.11 -34.67 -4.91
C GLU A 425 -10.15 -36.03 -5.63
N ASN A 426 -10.85 -37.00 -5.04
CA ASN A 426 -11.03 -38.35 -5.62
C ASN A 426 -11.71 -38.32 -6.99
N ALA A 427 -12.78 -37.53 -7.12
CA ALA A 427 -13.50 -37.39 -8.39
C ALA A 427 -12.61 -36.72 -9.43
N LEU A 428 -11.90 -35.66 -9.02
CA LEU A 428 -10.98 -34.93 -9.91
C LEU A 428 -9.81 -35.80 -10.36
N ARG A 429 -9.22 -36.59 -9.45
CA ARG A 429 -8.15 -37.55 -9.77
C ARG A 429 -8.60 -38.60 -10.79
N LYS A 430 -9.79 -39.16 -10.62
CA LYS A 430 -10.39 -40.12 -11.57
C LYS A 430 -10.63 -39.47 -12.93
N ALA A 431 -11.19 -38.32 -12.97
CA ALA A 431 -11.41 -37.58 -14.21
C ALA A 431 -10.11 -37.16 -14.93
N UNK A 432 -9.26 -36.69 -14.24
CA UNK A 432 -8.04 -36.34 -14.79
C UNK A 432 -7.28 -37.49 -15.35
N UNK A 433 -7.49 -38.65 -14.87
CA UNK A 433 -6.97 -39.84 -15.32
C UNK A 433 -7.54 -40.24 -16.60
N UNK A 434 -8.59 -39.99 -16.71
CA UNK A 434 -9.34 -40.20 -17.82
C UNK A 434 -9.12 -39.26 -18.92
N ALA A 435 -8.89 -38.04 -18.66
CA ALA A 435 -8.65 -36.97 -19.65
C ALA A 435 -7.29 -37.08 -20.35
N LYS A 436 -6.28 -37.61 -19.69
CA LYS A 436 -4.93 -37.76 -20.26
C LYS A 436 -4.86 -38.51 -21.59
N PRO A 437 -5.63 -39.58 -21.83
CA PRO A 437 -5.58 -40.25 -23.13
C PRO A 437 -6.17 -39.46 -24.27
N ILE A 438 -7.13 -38.58 -24.01
CA ILE A 438 -7.86 -37.80 -25.05
C ILE A 438 -6.90 -36.74 -25.67
N CYS A 439 -5.99 -36.19 -24.89
CA CYS A 439 -5.01 -35.20 -25.38
C CYS A 439 -3.92 -35.84 -26.26
N HIS A 440 -3.57 -37.08 -26.03
CA HIS A 440 -2.60 -37.82 -26.87
C HIS A 440 -3.17 -38.19 -28.25
N VAL A 441 -4.45 -38.39 -28.36
CA VAL A 441 -5.11 -38.77 -29.63
C VAL A 441 -5.24 -37.56 -30.57
N ARG A 442 -5.47 -36.35 -30.04
CA ARG A 442 -5.56 -35.15 -30.86
C ARG A 442 -4.23 -34.71 -31.51
N ARG A 443 -3.09 -35.06 -30.90
CA ARG A 443 -1.77 -34.75 -31.48
C ARG A 443 -1.46 -35.59 -32.71
N LYS A 444 -2.09 -36.78 -32.88
CA LYS A 444 -1.83 -37.65 -34.01
C LYS A 444 -2.63 -37.30 -35.28
N HIS A 445 -3.57 -36.35 -35.19
CA HIS A 445 -4.40 -35.92 -36.33
C HIS A 445 -4.11 -34.48 -36.79
N GLN A 446 -3.04 -33.84 -36.26
CA GLN A 446 -2.60 -32.50 -36.69
C GLN A 446 -1.19 -32.49 -37.30
N CYS A 447 -0.68 -33.66 -37.80
CA CYS A 447 0.52 -33.73 -38.63
C CYS A 447 0.13 -33.99 -40.07
#